data_2b943d139b7eaee92cfe318894b95792
#
_entry.id   2b943d139b7eaee92cfe318894b95792
#
_cell.length_a   1.000
_cell.length_b   1.000
_cell.length_c   1.000
_cell.angle_alpha   90.00
_cell.angle_beta   90.00
_cell.angle_gamma   90.00
#
_symmetry.space_group_name_H-M   'P 1'
#
loop_
_entity.id
_entity.type
_entity.pdbx_description
1 polymer ?
#
loop_
_entity_poly.entity_id
_entity_poly.type
_entity_poly.pdbx_seq_one_letter_code
_entity_poly.pdbx_strand_id
1 'polypeptide(L)'
;MKYAQKVKKRYLTILNDMAKNRDSYVKNPEKDFTRKRKLSFQDTINTIVTYDAGSIGRCIKRYIPKVEKTPTTSAFLQQQKKLKLSAFQTLFYRFNDPFPDKTLYNLHILSVDGTGVTVPMDRINENKEYARVRTNKDCTRPAYQFHVSCIYDLINERYCDAYIEPFRTHSETHVFSVMLERKNFPQKALFIADRGYESYLLMAQIQHDGNYFLIRAREDFGQGSMIKGYPFPRDGTFDKTVTYIYTKTQNKRTKANPELYKRVATRNSPYFINKEHPYVKMTLRFVMIVLPNGQKECLITNLPANKFPPETLKKLYCIRWKIETSFRLIKYSANLLEFHSKKIEFLQQEIWAKMIFYNFTTTITQHLRYKRDRG
;
A
#
# COMPACT_ATOMS: atom_id res chain seq x y z
N MET A 1 -31.76 1.86 -8.76
CA MET A 1 -30.84 2.81 -8.07
C MET A 1 -29.55 2.91 -8.87
N LYS A 2 -29.09 4.12 -9.22
CA LYS A 2 -27.82 4.31 -9.96
C LYS A 2 -26.64 3.78 -9.14
N TYR A 3 -25.60 3.25 -9.78
CA TYR A 3 -24.46 2.61 -9.11
C TYR A 3 -23.78 3.55 -8.08
N ALA A 4 -23.57 4.81 -8.44
CA ALA A 4 -23.02 5.81 -7.52
C ALA A 4 -23.85 5.96 -6.22
N GLN A 5 -25.18 5.84 -6.32
CA GLN A 5 -26.05 5.85 -5.13
C GLN A 5 -25.87 4.60 -4.26
N LYS A 6 -25.61 3.42 -4.88
CA LYS A 6 -25.27 2.19 -4.14
C LYS A 6 -23.98 2.35 -3.35
N VAL A 7 -22.94 2.90 -4.00
CA VAL A 7 -21.64 3.16 -3.37
C VAL A 7 -21.79 4.15 -2.21
N LYS A 8 -22.50 5.26 -2.43
CA LYS A 8 -22.79 6.24 -1.37
C LYS A 8 -23.58 5.62 -0.21
N LYS A 9 -24.62 4.85 -0.51
CA LYS A 9 -25.44 4.18 0.52
C LYS A 9 -24.56 3.25 1.37
N ARG A 10 -23.68 2.44 0.74
CA ARG A 10 -22.76 1.57 1.45
C ARG A 10 -21.84 2.35 2.40
N TYR A 11 -21.18 3.41 1.90
CA TYR A 11 -20.32 4.26 2.70
C TYR A 11 -21.06 4.80 3.93
N LEU A 12 -22.27 5.36 3.75
CA LEU A 12 -23.07 5.91 4.82
C LEU A 12 -23.56 4.84 5.81
N THR A 13 -23.88 3.63 5.33
CA THR A 13 -24.27 2.50 6.18
C THR A 13 -23.13 2.10 7.12
N ILE A 14 -21.89 1.99 6.59
CA ILE A 14 -20.71 1.68 7.40
C ILE A 14 -20.48 2.76 8.45
N LEU A 15 -20.56 4.02 8.06
CA LEU A 15 -20.34 5.14 8.96
C LEU A 15 -21.40 5.24 10.05
N ASN A 16 -22.67 4.96 9.72
CA ASN A 16 -23.77 4.89 10.69
C ASN A 16 -23.57 3.75 11.69
N ASP A 17 -23.12 2.58 11.22
CA ASP A 17 -22.83 1.45 12.09
C ASP A 17 -21.65 1.75 13.03
N MET A 18 -20.60 2.36 12.51
CA MET A 18 -19.47 2.83 13.33
C MET A 18 -19.93 3.86 14.39
N ALA A 19 -20.88 4.72 14.05
CA ALA A 19 -21.42 5.69 15.00
C ALA A 19 -22.24 5.05 16.13
N LYS A 20 -22.95 3.94 15.87
CA LYS A 20 -23.61 3.14 16.91
C LYS A 20 -22.61 2.50 17.86
N ASN A 21 -21.44 2.12 17.33
CA ASN A 21 -20.33 1.51 18.07
C ASN A 21 -19.19 2.51 18.32
N ARG A 22 -19.49 3.81 18.49
CA ARG A 22 -18.51 4.91 18.56
C ARG A 22 -17.44 4.71 19.61
N ASP A 23 -17.73 4.02 20.68
CA ASP A 23 -16.84 3.82 21.84
C ASP A 23 -15.50 3.17 21.44
N SER A 24 -15.50 2.32 20.42
CA SER A 24 -14.28 1.73 19.87
C SER A 24 -13.41 2.76 19.12
N TYR A 25 -14.00 3.85 18.64
CA TYR A 25 -13.38 4.81 17.72
C TYR A 25 -13.07 6.17 18.33
N VAL A 26 -13.41 6.38 19.59
CA VAL A 26 -13.19 7.64 20.31
C VAL A 26 -12.22 7.44 21.48
N LYS A 27 -11.54 8.52 21.89
CA LYS A 27 -10.52 8.44 22.95
C LYS A 27 -11.15 8.25 24.32
N ASN A 28 -12.26 8.94 24.59
CA ASN A 28 -13.00 8.88 25.88
C ASN A 28 -14.45 8.46 25.61
N PRO A 29 -14.77 7.15 25.64
CA PRO A 29 -16.11 6.64 25.30
C PRO A 29 -17.25 7.27 26.10
N GLU A 30 -17.03 7.53 27.39
CA GLU A 30 -18.06 8.11 28.28
C GLU A 30 -18.34 9.60 28.02
N LYS A 31 -17.44 10.31 27.34
CA LYS A 31 -17.53 11.78 27.16
C LYS A 31 -17.63 12.20 25.70
N ASP A 32 -17.00 11.46 24.78
CA ASP A 32 -16.84 11.87 23.41
C ASP A 32 -18.05 11.50 22.56
N PHE A 33 -18.65 12.49 21.89
CA PHE A 33 -19.83 12.37 21.05
C PHE A 33 -21.07 11.76 21.74
N THR A 34 -21.16 11.85 23.08
CA THR A 34 -22.29 11.37 23.86
C THR A 34 -23.50 12.31 23.82
N ARG A 35 -23.23 13.61 23.66
CA ARG A 35 -24.28 14.66 23.65
C ARG A 35 -24.57 15.08 22.22
N LYS A 36 -25.88 15.36 21.93
CA LYS A 36 -26.28 15.95 20.66
C LYS A 36 -25.71 17.38 20.52
N ARG A 37 -24.76 17.59 19.65
CA ARG A 37 -24.11 18.86 19.34
C ARG A 37 -24.21 19.18 17.86
N LYS A 38 -23.72 20.37 17.44
CA LYS A 38 -23.65 20.78 16.02
C LYS A 38 -22.88 19.81 15.12
N LEU A 39 -21.89 19.08 15.67
CA LEU A 39 -21.09 18.07 14.98
C LEU A 39 -21.33 16.70 15.62
N SER A 40 -21.84 15.79 14.84
CA SER A 40 -21.89 14.38 15.17
C SER A 40 -20.55 13.68 14.90
N PHE A 41 -20.41 12.43 15.31
CA PHE A 41 -19.29 11.56 14.95
C PHE A 41 -19.18 11.44 13.42
N GLN A 42 -20.29 11.19 12.72
CA GLN A 42 -20.33 11.06 11.28
C GLN A 42 -19.98 12.37 10.57
N ASP A 43 -20.50 13.51 11.01
CA ASP A 43 -20.20 14.81 10.41
C ASP A 43 -18.71 15.14 10.51
N THR A 44 -18.09 14.81 11.65
CA THR A 44 -16.66 15.05 11.86
C THR A 44 -15.82 14.21 10.89
N ILE A 45 -16.08 12.89 10.76
CA ILE A 45 -15.35 12.03 9.83
C ILE A 45 -15.61 12.44 8.39
N ASN A 46 -16.86 12.69 8.00
CA ASN A 46 -17.20 13.08 6.63
C ASN A 46 -16.53 14.38 6.21
N THR A 47 -16.48 15.37 7.11
CA THR A 47 -15.80 16.64 6.82
C THR A 47 -14.30 16.38 6.52
N ILE A 48 -13.63 15.53 7.31
CA ILE A 48 -12.20 15.20 7.09
C ILE A 48 -12.01 14.41 5.78
N VAL A 49 -12.87 13.45 5.48
CA VAL A 49 -12.80 12.67 4.24
C VAL A 49 -13.00 13.56 3.01
N THR A 50 -13.82 14.60 3.11
CA THR A 50 -14.11 15.54 2.02
C THR A 50 -13.26 16.81 2.02
N TYR A 51 -12.20 16.88 2.81
CA TYR A 51 -11.26 18.01 2.77
C TYR A 51 -10.75 18.26 1.33
N ASP A 52 -10.63 19.54 0.98
CA ASP A 52 -10.00 20.01 -0.26
C ASP A 52 -8.79 20.90 0.07
N ALA A 53 -8.24 21.59 -0.93
CA ALA A 53 -7.13 22.53 -0.79
C ALA A 53 -7.51 23.84 -0.05
N GLY A 54 -8.75 23.97 0.44
CA GLY A 54 -9.22 25.17 1.13
C GLY A 54 -8.91 25.15 2.63
N SER A 55 -9.20 26.24 3.32
CA SER A 55 -9.11 26.28 4.78
C SER A 55 -10.13 25.31 5.42
N ILE A 56 -9.84 24.84 6.66
CA ILE A 56 -10.77 24.01 7.43
C ILE A 56 -12.16 24.69 7.53
N GLY A 57 -12.21 26.00 7.74
CA GLY A 57 -13.48 26.74 7.81
C GLY A 57 -14.28 26.66 6.51
N ARG A 58 -13.61 26.68 5.34
CA ARG A 58 -14.24 26.49 4.02
C ARG A 58 -14.77 25.07 3.85
N CYS A 59 -13.99 24.06 4.24
CA CYS A 59 -14.39 22.65 4.18
C CYS A 59 -15.63 22.39 5.06
N ILE A 60 -15.65 22.94 6.27
CA ILE A 60 -16.80 22.85 7.19
C ILE A 60 -18.05 23.46 6.56
N LYS A 61 -17.97 24.70 6.01
CA LYS A 61 -19.09 25.39 5.38
C LYS A 61 -19.65 24.64 4.17
N ARG A 62 -18.77 24.01 3.39
CA ARG A 62 -19.17 23.19 2.24
C ARG A 62 -19.97 21.96 2.69
N TYR A 63 -19.50 21.27 3.74
CA TYR A 63 -20.17 20.08 4.26
C TYR A 63 -21.44 20.41 5.04
N ILE A 64 -21.42 21.50 5.83
CA ILE A 64 -22.56 21.99 6.64
C ILE A 64 -22.91 23.39 6.17
N PRO A 65 -23.68 23.54 5.09
CA PRO A 65 -23.93 24.85 4.46
C PRO A 65 -24.89 25.74 5.25
N LYS A 66 -25.66 25.20 6.21
CA LYS A 66 -26.58 25.99 7.04
C LYS A 66 -25.79 26.76 8.09
N VAL A 67 -25.72 28.08 7.98
CA VAL A 67 -24.93 28.99 8.84
C VAL A 67 -25.19 28.72 10.33
N GLU A 68 -26.45 28.58 10.74
CA GLU A 68 -26.84 28.33 12.14
C GLU A 68 -26.26 27.02 12.72
N LYS A 69 -25.99 26.04 11.84
CA LYS A 69 -25.44 24.74 12.20
C LYS A 69 -23.94 24.64 12.00
N THR A 70 -23.34 25.61 11.31
CA THR A 70 -21.90 25.60 11.01
C THR A 70 -21.11 25.82 12.31
N PRO A 71 -20.24 24.90 12.70
CA PRO A 71 -19.36 25.09 13.86
C PRO A 71 -18.18 26.00 13.52
N THR A 72 -17.53 26.56 14.55
CA THR A 72 -16.26 27.24 14.38
C THR A 72 -15.15 26.22 14.07
N THR A 73 -14.07 26.68 13.44
CA THR A 73 -12.87 25.84 13.18
C THR A 73 -12.32 25.26 14.49
N SER A 74 -12.27 26.06 15.57
CA SER A 74 -11.81 25.58 16.87
C SER A 74 -12.69 24.46 17.42
N ALA A 75 -14.03 24.60 17.36
CA ALA A 75 -14.95 23.58 17.80
C ALA A 75 -14.81 22.28 16.97
N PHE A 76 -14.56 22.41 15.66
CA PHE A 76 -14.31 21.27 14.79
C PHE A 76 -13.02 20.52 15.18
N LEU A 77 -11.90 21.23 15.34
CA LEU A 77 -10.62 20.64 15.76
C LEU A 77 -10.71 19.95 17.11
N GLN A 78 -11.51 20.49 18.05
CA GLN A 78 -11.81 19.83 19.32
C GLN A 78 -12.56 18.49 19.13
N GLN A 79 -13.50 18.39 18.17
CA GLN A 79 -14.15 17.14 17.86
C GLN A 79 -13.20 16.17 17.14
N GLN A 80 -12.40 16.64 16.17
CA GLN A 80 -11.39 15.82 15.49
C GLN A 80 -10.42 15.18 16.47
N LYS A 81 -9.95 15.93 17.50
CA LYS A 81 -9.03 15.41 18.54
C LYS A 81 -9.59 14.21 19.30
N LYS A 82 -10.90 14.04 19.37
CA LYS A 82 -11.57 12.93 20.06
C LYS A 82 -11.52 11.61 19.27
N LEU A 83 -11.34 11.67 17.95
CA LEU A 83 -11.29 10.50 17.11
C LEU A 83 -9.97 9.76 17.24
N LYS A 84 -10.02 8.43 17.36
CA LYS A 84 -8.84 7.57 17.20
C LYS A 84 -8.51 7.40 15.71
N LEU A 85 -7.25 7.14 15.40
CA LEU A 85 -6.81 6.81 14.04
C LEU A 85 -7.54 5.58 13.49
N SER A 86 -7.81 4.59 14.35
CA SER A 86 -8.55 3.37 14.02
C SER A 86 -9.93 3.61 13.41
N ALA A 87 -10.57 4.76 13.66
CA ALA A 87 -11.84 5.11 13.01
C ALA A 87 -11.68 5.22 11.49
N PHE A 88 -10.62 5.86 11.01
CA PHE A 88 -10.35 6.01 9.58
C PHE A 88 -9.87 4.68 8.96
N GLN A 89 -9.02 3.94 9.66
CA GLN A 89 -8.55 2.63 9.22
C GLN A 89 -9.73 1.65 9.07
N THR A 90 -10.60 1.56 10.07
CA THR A 90 -11.79 0.69 10.01
C THR A 90 -12.72 1.09 8.87
N LEU A 91 -12.97 2.40 8.67
CA LEU A 91 -13.79 2.88 7.57
C LEU A 91 -13.18 2.51 6.22
N PHE A 92 -11.86 2.66 6.06
CA PHE A 92 -11.14 2.28 4.85
C PHE A 92 -11.30 0.78 4.54
N TYR A 93 -10.99 -0.11 5.48
CA TYR A 93 -11.06 -1.55 5.25
C TYR A 93 -12.50 -2.02 5.04
N ARG A 94 -13.45 -1.58 5.84
CA ARG A 94 -14.87 -1.94 5.68
C ARG A 94 -15.48 -1.42 4.38
N PHE A 95 -15.01 -0.28 3.88
CA PHE A 95 -15.46 0.24 2.59
C PHE A 95 -14.94 -0.63 1.45
N ASN A 96 -13.72 -1.14 1.54
CA ASN A 96 -13.11 -2.00 0.53
C ASN A 96 -13.69 -3.42 0.46
N ASP A 97 -14.28 -3.92 1.54
CA ASP A 97 -14.89 -5.24 1.62
C ASP A 97 -16.26 -5.28 0.88
N PRO A 98 -16.72 -6.34 0.30
CA PRO A 98 -16.62 -6.81 -1.07
C PRO A 98 -17.38 -5.94 -2.08
N PHE A 99 -16.65 -5.26 -2.96
CA PHE A 99 -17.19 -4.95 -4.28
C PHE A 99 -16.91 -6.14 -5.21
N PRO A 100 -17.76 -6.38 -6.24
CA PRO A 100 -17.48 -7.38 -7.25
C PRO A 100 -16.12 -7.07 -7.90
N ASP A 101 -15.13 -7.90 -7.66
CA ASP A 101 -13.77 -7.69 -8.12
C ASP A 101 -13.57 -8.33 -9.48
N LYS A 102 -12.96 -7.56 -10.38
CA LYS A 102 -12.48 -8.08 -11.64
C LYS A 102 -11.14 -8.76 -11.40
N THR A 103 -10.96 -9.92 -12.01
CA THR A 103 -9.71 -10.66 -12.02
C THR A 103 -9.13 -10.75 -13.42
N LEU A 104 -7.83 -11.00 -13.52
CA LEU A 104 -7.14 -11.31 -14.77
C LEU A 104 -6.44 -12.66 -14.61
N TYR A 105 -6.64 -13.60 -15.53
CA TYR A 105 -6.18 -14.99 -15.40
C TYR A 105 -6.68 -15.70 -14.12
N ASN A 106 -7.88 -15.35 -13.63
CA ASN A 106 -8.43 -15.80 -12.35
C ASN A 106 -7.57 -15.44 -11.13
N LEU A 107 -6.77 -14.38 -11.23
CA LEU A 107 -5.94 -13.82 -10.16
C LEU A 107 -6.32 -12.36 -9.90
N HIS A 108 -6.24 -11.94 -8.66
CA HIS A 108 -6.22 -10.52 -8.29
C HIS A 108 -4.81 -9.99 -8.54
N ILE A 109 -4.69 -8.99 -9.41
CA ILE A 109 -3.39 -8.42 -9.78
C ILE A 109 -3.10 -7.22 -8.90
N LEU A 110 -2.23 -7.42 -7.94
CA LEU A 110 -1.89 -6.43 -6.93
C LEU A 110 -0.47 -5.89 -7.16
N SER A 111 -0.25 -4.63 -6.89
CA SER A 111 1.11 -4.08 -6.80
C SER A 111 1.37 -3.60 -5.39
N VAL A 112 2.62 -3.74 -4.94
CA VAL A 112 3.12 -3.11 -3.73
C VAL A 112 4.16 -2.07 -4.11
N ASP A 113 4.05 -0.89 -3.50
CA ASP A 113 5.01 0.19 -3.67
C ASP A 113 4.84 1.21 -2.53
N GLY A 114 5.83 2.09 -2.38
CA GLY A 114 5.83 3.12 -1.37
C GLY A 114 6.01 4.53 -1.94
N THR A 115 5.55 5.52 -1.21
CA THR A 115 5.71 6.92 -1.61
C THR A 115 5.95 7.83 -0.42
N GLY A 116 6.88 8.78 -0.58
CA GLY A 116 7.08 9.86 0.40
C GLY A 116 5.95 10.88 0.31
N VAL A 117 5.35 11.22 1.44
CA VAL A 117 4.33 12.27 1.58
C VAL A 117 4.91 13.40 2.44
N THR A 118 5.19 14.54 1.82
CA THR A 118 5.69 15.72 2.52
C THR A 118 4.59 16.35 3.35
N VAL A 119 4.91 16.68 4.61
CA VAL A 119 3.95 17.22 5.58
C VAL A 119 4.48 18.48 6.24
N PRO A 120 3.61 19.43 6.62
CA PRO A 120 3.99 20.62 7.35
C PRO A 120 4.23 20.26 8.83
N MET A 121 5.46 20.37 9.29
CA MET A 121 5.83 20.19 10.71
C MET A 121 6.61 21.38 11.23
N ASP A 122 6.28 21.85 12.41
CA ASP A 122 6.88 23.08 12.99
C ASP A 122 8.11 22.80 13.86
N ARG A 123 8.28 21.59 14.41
CA ARG A 123 9.31 21.34 15.43
C ARG A 123 10.32 20.29 14.98
N ILE A 124 11.45 20.76 14.52
CA ILE A 124 12.56 19.97 14.00
C ILE A 124 13.12 18.98 15.04
N ASN A 125 13.23 19.40 16.31
CA ASN A 125 13.92 18.62 17.33
C ASN A 125 13.11 17.44 17.88
N GLU A 126 11.79 17.47 17.81
CA GLU A 126 10.91 16.43 18.37
C GLU A 126 10.58 15.31 17.37
N ASN A 127 10.84 15.53 16.06
CA ASN A 127 10.37 14.65 14.99
C ASN A 127 11.47 14.26 14.00
N LYS A 128 12.68 14.01 14.49
CA LYS A 128 13.86 13.66 13.65
C LYS A 128 13.63 12.44 12.75
N GLU A 129 12.80 11.49 13.17
CA GLU A 129 12.46 10.30 12.40
C GLU A 129 11.70 10.60 11.10
N TYR A 130 10.97 11.73 11.06
CA TYR A 130 10.24 12.19 9.87
C TYR A 130 11.09 13.06 8.95
N ALA A 131 12.26 13.55 9.42
CA ALA A 131 13.08 14.46 8.66
C ALA A 131 13.80 13.76 7.51
N ARG A 132 13.56 14.22 6.28
CA ARG A 132 14.38 13.91 5.12
C ARG A 132 15.41 14.97 4.91
N VAL A 133 16.69 14.63 5.00
CA VAL A 133 17.76 15.53 4.60
C VAL A 133 17.78 15.56 3.08
N ARG A 134 17.53 16.73 2.48
CA ARG A 134 17.73 16.92 1.04
C ARG A 134 19.22 17.02 0.77
N THR A 135 19.73 16.21 -0.14
CA THR A 135 21.15 16.17 -0.54
C THR A 135 21.54 17.27 -1.52
N ASN A 136 20.60 18.10 -2.00
CA ASN A 136 20.92 19.19 -2.92
C ASN A 136 21.55 20.36 -2.16
N LYS A 137 22.70 20.83 -2.67
CA LYS A 137 23.52 21.89 -2.09
C LYS A 137 22.76 23.20 -1.78
N ASP A 138 21.65 23.45 -2.45
CA ASP A 138 20.88 24.70 -2.34
C ASP A 138 19.69 24.66 -1.36
N CYS A 139 19.44 23.54 -0.68
CA CYS A 139 18.30 23.42 0.24
C CYS A 139 18.74 23.08 1.65
N THR A 140 18.84 24.10 2.50
CA THR A 140 19.28 23.99 3.91
C THR A 140 18.16 23.55 4.87
N ARG A 141 16.89 23.51 4.44
CA ARG A 141 15.76 23.15 5.31
C ARG A 141 15.36 21.68 5.12
N PRO A 142 15.31 20.88 6.20
CA PRO A 142 14.82 19.51 6.12
C PRO A 142 13.34 19.51 5.75
N ALA A 143 12.97 18.62 4.81
CA ALA A 143 11.57 18.32 4.54
C ALA A 143 11.11 17.19 5.49
N TYR A 144 9.93 17.32 6.06
CA TYR A 144 9.32 16.26 6.87
C TYR A 144 8.44 15.39 6.00
N GLN A 145 8.59 14.06 6.13
CA GLN A 145 7.86 13.11 5.31
C GLN A 145 7.41 11.91 6.11
N PHE A 146 6.19 11.45 5.80
CA PHE A 146 5.80 10.07 6.01
C PHE A 146 6.23 9.24 4.80
N HIS A 147 6.56 7.97 5.04
CA HIS A 147 6.57 6.95 4.02
C HIS A 147 5.23 6.20 4.07
N VAL A 148 4.54 6.15 2.95
CA VAL A 148 3.24 5.48 2.81
C VAL A 148 3.42 4.31 1.85
N SER A 149 3.48 3.10 2.39
CA SER A 149 3.51 1.85 1.60
C SER A 149 2.09 1.35 1.39
N CYS A 150 1.78 0.89 0.19
CA CYS A 150 0.44 0.46 -0.18
C CYS A 150 0.44 -0.87 -0.93
N ILE A 151 -0.62 -1.66 -0.73
CA ILE A 151 -1.05 -2.70 -1.67
C ILE A 151 -2.18 -2.12 -2.51
N TYR A 152 -2.02 -2.15 -3.83
CA TYR A 152 -2.94 -1.55 -4.80
C TYR A 152 -3.42 -2.56 -5.82
N ASP A 153 -4.72 -2.68 -5.99
CA ASP A 153 -5.35 -3.50 -7.02
C ASP A 153 -5.25 -2.80 -8.38
N LEU A 154 -4.46 -3.38 -9.29
CA LEU A 154 -4.15 -2.81 -10.60
C LEU A 154 -5.32 -2.90 -11.58
N ILE A 155 -6.26 -3.82 -11.36
CA ILE A 155 -7.42 -4.02 -12.23
C ILE A 155 -8.63 -3.22 -11.74
N ASN A 156 -8.85 -3.21 -10.42
CA ASN A 156 -9.96 -2.49 -9.81
C ASN A 156 -9.59 -1.06 -9.39
N GLU A 157 -8.33 -0.66 -9.55
CA GLU A 157 -7.77 0.68 -9.31
C GLU A 157 -8.11 1.23 -7.92
N ARG A 158 -7.84 0.44 -6.87
CA ARG A 158 -8.08 0.83 -5.48
C ARG A 158 -6.96 0.36 -4.54
N TYR A 159 -6.74 1.09 -3.47
CA TYR A 159 -5.86 0.68 -2.39
C TYR A 159 -6.53 -0.39 -1.54
N CYS A 160 -5.86 -1.54 -1.36
CA CYS A 160 -6.34 -2.65 -0.52
C CYS A 160 -5.85 -2.52 0.92
N ASP A 161 -4.57 -2.20 1.10
CA ASP A 161 -3.93 -1.99 2.40
C ASP A 161 -2.95 -0.83 2.33
N ALA A 162 -2.65 -0.24 3.49
CA ALA A 162 -1.63 0.78 3.63
C ALA A 162 -0.93 0.72 4.98
N TYR A 163 0.34 1.16 4.96
CA TYR A 163 1.15 1.34 6.15
C TYR A 163 1.81 2.71 6.11
N ILE A 164 1.65 3.49 7.20
CA ILE A 164 2.16 4.86 7.31
C ILE A 164 3.20 4.89 8.40
N GLU A 165 4.42 5.22 8.07
CA GLU A 165 5.55 5.27 9.00
C GLU A 165 6.43 6.51 8.78
N PRO A 166 7.30 6.85 9.76
CA PRO A 166 8.29 7.91 9.57
C PRO A 166 9.25 7.59 8.43
N PHE A 167 9.62 8.61 7.65
CA PHE A 167 10.45 8.41 6.46
C PHE A 167 11.84 7.80 6.77
N ARG A 168 12.46 8.14 7.91
CA ARG A 168 13.81 7.67 8.24
C ARG A 168 13.88 6.21 8.67
N THR A 169 12.82 5.70 9.25
CA THR A 169 12.77 4.34 9.81
C THR A 169 12.09 3.35 8.88
N HIS A 170 11.67 3.79 7.68
CA HIS A 170 10.94 2.94 6.77
C HIS A 170 11.79 1.77 6.23
N SER A 171 11.13 0.65 6.08
CA SER A 171 11.66 -0.54 5.42
C SER A 171 10.57 -1.19 4.57
N GLU A 172 10.61 -0.96 3.27
CA GLU A 172 9.58 -1.43 2.32
C GLU A 172 9.36 -2.94 2.42
N THR A 173 10.44 -3.73 2.51
CA THR A 173 10.35 -5.18 2.64
C THR A 173 9.74 -5.64 3.96
N HIS A 174 10.06 -4.96 5.08
CA HIS A 174 9.45 -5.25 6.37
C HIS A 174 7.97 -4.91 6.37
N VAL A 175 7.64 -3.71 5.92
CA VAL A 175 6.24 -3.26 5.87
C VAL A 175 5.39 -4.16 4.97
N PHE A 176 5.92 -4.58 3.83
CA PHE A 176 5.21 -5.53 2.98
C PHE A 176 4.97 -6.87 3.66
N SER A 177 5.95 -7.41 4.40
CA SER A 177 5.76 -8.61 5.21
C SER A 177 4.63 -8.44 6.23
N VAL A 178 4.57 -7.31 6.94
CA VAL A 178 3.47 -7.00 7.88
C VAL A 178 2.12 -6.90 7.16
N MET A 179 2.05 -6.29 5.99
CA MET A 179 0.81 -6.23 5.21
C MET A 179 0.37 -7.61 4.71
N LEU A 180 1.30 -8.49 4.35
CA LEU A 180 1.01 -9.90 4.01
C LEU A 180 0.40 -10.65 5.21
N GLU A 181 0.91 -10.45 6.43
CA GLU A 181 0.37 -11.04 7.66
C GLU A 181 -1.04 -10.55 7.98
N ARG A 182 -1.35 -9.27 7.71
CA ARG A 182 -2.70 -8.70 7.91
C ARG A 182 -3.76 -9.29 6.99
N LYS A 183 -3.35 -9.76 5.81
CA LYS A 183 -4.24 -10.34 4.78
C LYS A 183 -5.41 -9.45 4.36
N ASN A 184 -5.22 -8.13 4.39
CA ASN A 184 -6.23 -7.14 3.96
C ASN A 184 -6.28 -6.98 2.44
N PHE A 185 -6.23 -8.10 1.71
CA PHE A 185 -6.28 -8.15 0.26
C PHE A 185 -7.01 -9.42 -0.20
N PRO A 186 -7.53 -9.46 -1.45
CA PRO A 186 -8.22 -10.63 -1.98
C PRO A 186 -7.29 -11.83 -2.09
N GLN A 187 -7.80 -13.02 -1.80
CA GLN A 187 -7.08 -14.28 -1.96
C GLN A 187 -6.80 -14.61 -3.44
N LYS A 188 -5.86 -15.51 -3.71
CA LYS A 188 -5.37 -15.83 -5.07
C LYS A 188 -4.80 -14.58 -5.76
N ALA A 189 -3.93 -13.88 -5.06
CA ALA A 189 -3.28 -12.68 -5.56
C ALA A 189 -1.99 -12.98 -6.32
N LEU A 190 -1.71 -12.17 -7.34
CA LEU A 190 -0.40 -12.01 -7.94
C LEU A 190 0.15 -10.65 -7.51
N PHE A 191 1.20 -10.65 -6.69
CA PHE A 191 1.89 -9.45 -6.27
C PHE A 191 2.96 -9.07 -7.30
N ILE A 192 2.85 -7.88 -7.88
CA ILE A 192 3.84 -7.33 -8.80
C ILE A 192 4.60 -6.21 -8.08
N ALA A 193 5.93 -6.34 -8.00
CA ALA A 193 6.77 -5.40 -7.29
C ALA A 193 8.07 -5.08 -8.04
N ASP A 194 8.67 -3.96 -7.69
CA ASP A 194 9.96 -3.56 -8.25
C ASP A 194 11.14 -4.26 -7.57
N ARG A 195 12.37 -3.90 -7.98
CA ARG A 195 13.63 -4.46 -7.47
C ARG A 195 13.90 -4.17 -5.99
N GLY A 196 13.21 -3.21 -5.38
CA GLY A 196 13.30 -2.91 -3.95
C GLY A 196 12.76 -4.07 -3.09
N TYR A 197 11.84 -4.83 -3.64
CA TYR A 197 11.18 -5.97 -2.99
C TYR A 197 11.84 -7.33 -3.31
N GLU A 198 13.01 -7.36 -3.93
CA GLU A 198 13.77 -8.58 -4.22
C GLU A 198 14.23 -9.24 -2.91
N SER A 199 13.46 -10.20 -2.40
CA SER A 199 13.69 -10.87 -1.11
C SER A 199 13.18 -12.31 -1.12
N TYR A 200 14.07 -13.27 -0.86
CA TYR A 200 13.67 -14.68 -0.68
C TYR A 200 12.63 -14.87 0.42
N LEU A 201 12.70 -14.04 1.45
CA LEU A 201 11.82 -14.12 2.61
C LEU A 201 10.40 -13.71 2.26
N LEU A 202 10.24 -12.62 1.50
CA LEU A 202 8.94 -12.19 0.97
C LEU A 202 8.36 -13.21 -0.01
N MET A 203 9.18 -13.72 -0.93
CA MET A 203 8.77 -14.74 -1.90
C MET A 203 8.28 -16.00 -1.19
N ALA A 204 8.99 -16.44 -0.14
CA ALA A 204 8.59 -17.58 0.68
C ALA A 204 7.25 -17.35 1.38
N GLN A 205 7.04 -16.18 1.97
CA GLN A 205 5.80 -15.80 2.66
C GLN A 205 4.62 -15.76 1.67
N ILE A 206 4.79 -15.11 0.52
CA ILE A 206 3.76 -15.04 -0.53
C ILE A 206 3.38 -16.44 -1.01
N GLN A 207 4.38 -17.30 -1.29
CA GLN A 207 4.14 -18.68 -1.74
C GLN A 207 3.45 -19.53 -0.67
N HIS A 208 3.84 -19.39 0.60
CA HIS A 208 3.23 -20.12 1.70
C HIS A 208 1.73 -19.84 1.83
N ASP A 209 1.34 -18.59 1.65
CA ASP A 209 -0.07 -18.17 1.68
C ASP A 209 -0.84 -18.51 0.39
N GLY A 210 -0.26 -19.30 -0.52
CA GLY A 210 -0.90 -19.75 -1.77
C GLY A 210 -1.02 -18.66 -2.83
N ASN A 211 -0.25 -17.58 -2.71
CA ASN A 211 -0.25 -16.46 -3.64
C ASN A 211 0.94 -16.56 -4.62
N TYR A 212 0.91 -15.67 -5.63
CA TYR A 212 1.92 -15.57 -6.66
C TYR A 212 2.65 -14.23 -6.57
N PHE A 213 3.86 -14.21 -7.12
CA PHE A 213 4.65 -12.99 -7.25
C PHE A 213 5.27 -12.85 -8.63
N LEU A 214 5.51 -11.60 -9.02
CA LEU A 214 6.27 -11.21 -10.20
C LEU A 214 7.10 -9.99 -9.80
N ILE A 215 8.38 -10.22 -9.46
CA ILE A 215 9.27 -9.21 -8.89
C ILE A 215 10.42 -8.99 -9.85
N ARG A 216 10.75 -7.73 -10.13
CA ARG A 216 11.94 -7.39 -10.91
C ARG A 216 13.19 -7.64 -10.06
N ALA A 217 14.14 -8.36 -10.60
CA ALA A 217 15.44 -8.51 -10.00
C ALA A 217 16.32 -7.27 -10.25
N ARG A 218 17.36 -7.11 -9.45
CA ARG A 218 18.43 -6.15 -9.72
C ARG A 218 19.23 -6.62 -10.94
N GLU A 219 19.41 -5.73 -11.90
CA GLU A 219 19.89 -6.07 -13.25
C GLU A 219 21.36 -6.47 -13.32
N ASP A 220 22.15 -5.94 -12.40
CA ASP A 220 23.56 -6.24 -12.35
C ASP A 220 23.81 -7.57 -11.63
N PHE A 221 24.60 -8.45 -12.23
CA PHE A 221 25.18 -9.61 -11.53
C PHE A 221 26.10 -9.17 -10.36
N GLY A 222 25.92 -7.95 -9.86
CA GLY A 222 26.64 -7.29 -8.79
C GLY A 222 26.28 -7.79 -7.39
N GLN A 223 26.89 -7.16 -6.38
CA GLN A 223 26.60 -7.50 -4.99
C GLN A 223 25.13 -7.19 -4.65
N GLY A 224 24.42 -8.18 -4.08
CA GLY A 224 23.05 -8.05 -3.62
C GLY A 224 21.97 -8.46 -4.63
N SER A 225 22.32 -8.78 -5.88
CA SER A 225 21.40 -9.35 -6.85
C SER A 225 21.21 -10.85 -6.63
N MET A 226 19.96 -11.33 -6.67
CA MET A 226 19.66 -12.76 -6.57
C MET A 226 20.18 -13.53 -7.78
N ILE A 227 20.21 -12.92 -8.97
CA ILE A 227 20.66 -13.56 -10.23
C ILE A 227 22.10 -14.07 -10.09
N LYS A 228 22.96 -13.32 -9.40
CA LYS A 228 24.37 -13.70 -9.19
C LYS A 228 24.55 -15.06 -8.52
N GLY A 229 23.57 -15.46 -7.75
CA GLY A 229 23.62 -16.73 -7.01
C GLY A 229 23.32 -17.97 -7.86
N TYR A 230 23.11 -17.82 -9.18
CA TYR A 230 22.74 -18.91 -10.09
C TYR A 230 23.62 -18.94 -11.33
N PRO A 231 23.84 -20.11 -11.96
CA PRO A 231 24.64 -20.26 -13.16
C PRO A 231 23.84 -19.85 -14.42
N PHE A 232 23.36 -18.61 -14.45
CA PHE A 232 22.61 -18.09 -15.58
C PHE A 232 23.52 -17.41 -16.61
N PRO A 233 23.13 -17.43 -17.91
CA PRO A 233 23.84 -16.67 -18.95
C PRO A 233 23.86 -15.17 -18.59
N ARG A 234 25.00 -14.53 -18.78
CA ARG A 234 25.14 -13.08 -18.61
C ARG A 234 24.61 -12.31 -19.81
N ASP A 235 24.64 -12.95 -20.96
CA ASP A 235 24.21 -12.36 -22.23
C ASP A 235 22.95 -13.04 -22.78
N GLY A 236 22.21 -12.26 -23.57
CA GLY A 236 20.98 -12.73 -24.21
C GLY A 236 19.76 -12.75 -23.29
N THR A 237 18.76 -13.48 -23.72
CA THR A 237 17.52 -13.77 -22.98
C THR A 237 17.54 -15.19 -22.45
N PHE A 238 16.88 -15.42 -21.34
CA PHE A 238 16.71 -16.77 -20.80
C PHE A 238 15.38 -16.88 -20.05
N ASP A 239 14.90 -18.11 -19.92
CA ASP A 239 13.77 -18.51 -19.09
C ASP A 239 14.20 -19.78 -18.34
N LYS A 240 14.56 -19.65 -17.09
CA LYS A 240 15.14 -20.72 -16.28
C LYS A 240 14.39 -20.89 -14.99
N THR A 241 14.03 -22.14 -14.68
CA THR A 241 13.40 -22.50 -13.42
C THR A 241 14.39 -23.26 -12.55
N VAL A 242 14.48 -22.87 -11.30
CA VAL A 242 15.35 -23.51 -10.28
C VAL A 242 14.53 -23.85 -9.04
N THR A 243 14.85 -24.97 -8.41
CA THR A 243 14.22 -25.40 -7.16
C THR A 243 15.28 -25.65 -6.12
N TYR A 244 15.17 -24.93 -5.00
CA TYR A 244 16.07 -25.07 -3.85
C TYR A 244 15.28 -25.11 -2.54
N ILE A 245 15.95 -25.65 -1.52
CA ILE A 245 15.53 -25.50 -0.12
C ILE A 245 16.27 -24.28 0.44
N TYR A 246 15.53 -23.21 0.69
CA TYR A 246 16.08 -21.96 1.23
C TYR A 246 16.13 -22.03 2.75
N THR A 247 17.27 -21.62 3.34
CA THR A 247 17.48 -21.73 4.78
C THR A 247 18.46 -20.67 5.30
N LYS A 248 18.28 -20.29 6.57
CA LYS A 248 19.27 -19.50 7.33
C LYS A 248 20.27 -20.42 8.04
N THR A 249 19.96 -21.70 8.15
CA THR A 249 20.76 -22.68 8.90
C THR A 249 22.04 -23.01 8.14
N GLN A 250 23.17 -23.03 8.88
CA GLN A 250 24.48 -23.47 8.39
C GLN A 250 24.97 -24.62 9.24
N ASN A 251 24.84 -25.83 8.75
CA ASN A 251 25.37 -27.05 9.35
C ASN A 251 26.11 -27.90 8.31
N LYS A 252 26.68 -29.03 8.71
CA LYS A 252 27.41 -29.96 7.82
C LYS A 252 26.53 -30.38 6.64
N ARG A 253 25.25 -30.69 6.87
CA ARG A 253 24.29 -31.11 5.85
C ARG A 253 24.06 -30.04 4.78
N THR A 254 23.78 -28.79 5.20
CA THR A 254 23.49 -27.71 4.25
C THR A 254 24.73 -27.27 3.46
N LYS A 255 25.93 -27.39 4.07
CA LYS A 255 27.19 -27.07 3.41
C LYS A 255 27.62 -28.15 2.42
N ALA A 256 27.35 -29.43 2.72
CA ALA A 256 27.69 -30.57 1.90
C ALA A 256 26.82 -30.72 0.64
N ASN A 257 25.64 -30.07 0.59
CA ASN A 257 24.67 -30.20 -0.53
C ASN A 257 24.28 -28.82 -1.08
N PRO A 258 25.20 -28.04 -1.67
CA PRO A 258 24.94 -26.69 -2.18
C PRO A 258 23.99 -26.71 -3.40
N GLU A 259 23.85 -27.82 -4.09
CA GLU A 259 22.92 -28.04 -5.18
C GLU A 259 21.46 -28.14 -4.71
N LEU A 260 21.24 -28.52 -3.44
CA LEU A 260 19.91 -28.68 -2.85
C LEU A 260 19.54 -27.50 -1.96
N TYR A 261 20.51 -26.95 -1.23
CA TYR A 261 20.28 -25.89 -0.24
C TYR A 261 20.81 -24.53 -0.71
N LYS A 262 19.98 -23.52 -0.57
CA LYS A 262 20.38 -22.12 -0.82
C LYS A 262 20.33 -21.32 0.48
N ARG A 263 21.48 -20.76 0.85
CA ARG A 263 21.54 -19.89 2.02
C ARG A 263 20.89 -18.54 1.72
N VAL A 264 20.05 -18.07 2.65
CA VAL A 264 19.51 -16.71 2.67
C VAL A 264 20.18 -15.88 3.75
N ALA A 265 20.46 -14.60 3.44
CA ALA A 265 21.10 -13.70 4.37
C ALA A 265 20.19 -13.42 5.58
N THR A 266 20.82 -13.28 6.75
CA THR A 266 20.10 -13.18 8.04
C THR A 266 19.88 -11.75 8.52
N ARG A 267 20.28 -10.72 7.75
CA ARG A 267 20.22 -9.34 8.23
C ARG A 267 18.78 -8.90 8.54
N ASN A 268 18.56 -8.65 9.82
CA ASN A 268 17.47 -7.85 10.43
C ASN A 268 16.04 -8.20 10.03
N SER A 269 15.63 -9.49 10.13
CA SER A 269 14.28 -9.77 9.75
C SER A 269 13.58 -10.85 10.59
N PRO A 270 12.42 -10.53 11.16
CA PRO A 270 11.47 -11.50 11.72
C PRO A 270 10.74 -12.30 10.62
N TYR A 271 11.25 -12.39 9.41
CA TYR A 271 10.59 -12.92 8.23
C TYR A 271 10.48 -14.43 8.23
N PHE A 272 9.64 -14.92 7.31
CA PHE A 272 9.10 -16.24 7.19
C PHE A 272 10.10 -17.40 7.34
N ILE A 273 11.34 -17.29 6.84
CA ILE A 273 12.38 -18.30 7.10
C ILE A 273 13.03 -17.99 8.45
N ASN A 274 12.51 -18.63 9.50
CA ASN A 274 12.88 -18.43 10.90
C ASN A 274 13.01 -19.78 11.63
N LYS A 275 12.90 -19.80 12.97
CA LYS A 275 12.95 -21.03 13.76
C LYS A 275 11.76 -21.97 13.52
N GLU A 276 10.58 -21.42 13.19
CA GLU A 276 9.36 -22.17 12.89
C GLU A 276 9.39 -22.77 11.50
N HIS A 277 9.98 -22.02 10.55
CA HIS A 277 10.15 -22.42 9.14
C HIS A 277 11.63 -22.41 8.75
N PRO A 278 12.48 -23.29 9.30
CA PRO A 278 13.93 -23.25 9.07
C PRO A 278 14.34 -23.65 7.65
N TYR A 279 13.47 -24.37 6.94
CA TYR A 279 13.69 -24.89 5.59
C TYR A 279 12.46 -24.66 4.75
N VAL A 280 12.58 -23.87 3.67
CA VAL A 280 11.47 -23.57 2.76
C VAL A 280 11.83 -23.95 1.34
N LYS A 281 11.14 -24.94 0.78
CA LYS A 281 11.30 -25.31 -0.62
C LYS A 281 10.58 -24.29 -1.50
N MET A 282 11.31 -23.66 -2.40
CA MET A 282 10.75 -22.77 -3.42
C MET A 282 11.24 -23.15 -4.80
N THR A 283 10.32 -23.05 -5.76
CA THR A 283 10.62 -23.09 -7.19
C THR A 283 10.51 -21.69 -7.74
N LEU A 284 11.63 -21.12 -8.15
CA LEU A 284 11.74 -19.78 -8.70
C LEU A 284 12.02 -19.86 -10.21
N ARG A 285 11.27 -19.13 -10.98
CA ARG A 285 11.49 -18.94 -12.41
C ARG A 285 12.05 -17.56 -12.66
N PHE A 286 13.18 -17.49 -13.33
CA PHE A 286 13.88 -16.28 -13.72
C PHE A 286 13.73 -16.10 -15.23
N VAL A 287 13.18 -14.97 -15.64
CA VAL A 287 12.92 -14.68 -17.05
C VAL A 287 13.60 -13.37 -17.42
N MET A 288 14.64 -13.45 -18.26
CA MET A 288 15.32 -12.28 -18.82
C MET A 288 14.58 -11.82 -20.06
N ILE A 289 14.04 -10.60 -20.00
CA ILE A 289 13.34 -9.95 -21.10
C ILE A 289 14.12 -8.77 -21.63
N VAL A 290 13.91 -8.43 -22.90
CA VAL A 290 14.44 -7.21 -23.50
C VAL A 290 13.30 -6.23 -23.74
N LEU A 291 13.46 -5.02 -23.23
CA LEU A 291 12.52 -3.92 -23.44
C LEU A 291 12.71 -3.32 -24.84
N PRO A 292 11.72 -2.53 -25.35
CA PRO A 292 11.81 -1.89 -26.67
C PRO A 292 13.03 -0.96 -26.86
N ASN A 293 13.54 -0.41 -25.75
CA ASN A 293 14.75 0.43 -25.74
C ASN A 293 16.06 -0.36 -25.68
N GLY A 294 16.02 -1.70 -25.80
CA GLY A 294 17.18 -2.57 -25.71
C GLY A 294 17.63 -2.91 -24.26
N GLN A 295 17.04 -2.31 -23.24
CA GLN A 295 17.37 -2.59 -21.85
C GLN A 295 16.89 -3.99 -21.45
N LYS A 296 17.74 -4.73 -20.72
CA LYS A 296 17.41 -6.06 -20.20
C LYS A 296 16.79 -5.93 -18.81
N GLU A 297 15.73 -6.69 -18.54
CA GLU A 297 15.12 -6.82 -17.20
C GLU A 297 14.95 -8.30 -16.87
N CYS A 298 15.31 -8.69 -15.66
CA CYS A 298 15.05 -10.03 -15.15
C CYS A 298 13.84 -10.01 -14.21
N LEU A 299 12.88 -10.84 -14.51
CA LEU A 299 11.70 -11.05 -13.67
C LEU A 299 11.81 -12.37 -12.92
N ILE A 300 11.51 -12.36 -11.62
CA ILE A 300 11.48 -13.52 -10.74
C ILE A 300 10.01 -13.82 -10.41
N THR A 301 9.58 -15.07 -10.61
CA THR A 301 8.19 -15.45 -10.37
C THR A 301 8.06 -16.92 -9.95
N ASN A 302 6.93 -17.27 -9.31
CA ASN A 302 6.46 -18.63 -9.08
C ASN A 302 5.31 -19.02 -10.02
N LEU A 303 4.97 -18.18 -11.02
CA LEU A 303 3.95 -18.47 -12.01
C LEU A 303 4.41 -19.60 -12.96
N PRO A 304 3.52 -20.56 -13.28
CA PRO A 304 3.86 -21.70 -14.14
C PRO A 304 4.11 -21.27 -15.60
N ALA A 305 5.18 -21.78 -16.21
CA ALA A 305 5.64 -21.37 -17.54
C ALA A 305 4.62 -21.67 -18.65
N ASN A 306 3.90 -22.80 -18.54
CA ASN A 306 2.90 -23.22 -19.54
C ASN A 306 1.69 -22.29 -19.62
N LYS A 307 1.36 -21.55 -18.54
CA LYS A 307 0.24 -20.59 -18.50
C LYS A 307 0.69 -19.15 -18.68
N PHE A 308 1.93 -18.84 -18.35
CA PHE A 308 2.48 -17.49 -18.34
C PHE A 308 3.80 -17.43 -19.12
N PRO A 309 3.76 -17.41 -20.46
CA PRO A 309 4.96 -17.24 -21.28
C PRO A 309 5.62 -15.86 -21.02
N PRO A 310 6.90 -15.66 -21.38
CA PRO A 310 7.65 -14.41 -21.11
C PRO A 310 6.93 -13.13 -21.54
N GLU A 311 6.26 -13.15 -22.68
CA GLU A 311 5.49 -12.01 -23.19
C GLU A 311 4.28 -11.65 -22.30
N THR A 312 3.65 -12.66 -21.68
CA THR A 312 2.58 -12.43 -20.71
C THR A 312 3.12 -11.81 -19.43
N LEU A 313 4.27 -12.30 -18.94
CA LEU A 313 4.95 -11.73 -17.76
C LEU A 313 5.35 -10.28 -18.01
N LYS A 314 5.89 -9.97 -19.19
CA LYS A 314 6.22 -8.60 -19.61
C LYS A 314 4.98 -7.69 -19.56
N LYS A 315 3.87 -8.11 -20.16
CA LYS A 315 2.60 -7.34 -20.14
C LYS A 315 2.09 -7.13 -18.71
N LEU A 316 2.12 -8.17 -17.88
CA LEU A 316 1.73 -8.08 -16.47
C LEU A 316 2.64 -7.12 -15.69
N TYR A 317 3.95 -7.19 -15.92
CA TYR A 317 4.88 -6.28 -15.25
C TYR A 317 4.68 -4.81 -15.66
N CYS A 318 4.41 -4.55 -16.93
CA CYS A 318 4.14 -3.19 -17.43
C CYS A 318 2.95 -2.50 -16.73
N ILE A 319 1.91 -3.24 -16.34
CA ILE A 319 0.77 -2.62 -15.63
C ILE A 319 1.09 -2.18 -14.20
N ARG A 320 2.24 -2.59 -13.63
CA ARG A 320 2.73 -2.13 -12.32
C ARG A 320 2.74 -0.60 -12.20
N TRP A 321 3.08 0.11 -13.28
CA TRP A 321 3.13 1.58 -13.29
C TRP A 321 1.83 2.27 -12.90
N LYS A 322 0.71 1.56 -12.87
CA LYS A 322 -0.57 2.12 -12.41
C LYS A 322 -0.53 2.53 -10.93
N ILE A 323 0.25 1.85 -10.07
CA ILE A 323 0.38 2.28 -8.67
C ILE A 323 1.08 3.64 -8.56
N GLU A 324 2.13 3.89 -9.36
CA GLU A 324 2.82 5.17 -9.39
C GLU A 324 1.89 6.28 -9.92
N THR A 325 1.07 5.96 -10.92
CA THR A 325 0.01 6.86 -11.42
C THR A 325 -1.02 7.14 -10.32
N SER A 326 -1.42 6.13 -9.54
CA SER A 326 -2.35 6.31 -8.42
C SER A 326 -1.79 7.21 -7.34
N PHE A 327 -0.49 7.09 -7.01
CA PHE A 327 0.18 8.00 -6.09
C PHE A 327 0.20 9.44 -6.60
N ARG A 328 0.34 9.65 -7.90
CA ARG A 328 0.24 10.97 -8.51
C ARG A 328 -1.18 11.53 -8.38
N LEU A 329 -2.19 10.70 -8.67
CA LEU A 329 -3.59 11.10 -8.54
C LEU A 329 -3.98 11.45 -7.10
N ILE A 330 -3.60 10.64 -6.11
CA ILE A 330 -3.95 10.92 -4.71
C ILE A 330 -3.23 12.17 -4.19
N LYS A 331 -1.97 12.38 -4.59
CA LYS A 331 -1.18 13.56 -4.18
C LYS A 331 -1.73 14.87 -4.74
N TYR A 332 -2.02 14.90 -6.04
CA TYR A 332 -2.34 16.13 -6.73
C TYR A 332 -3.84 16.31 -6.98
N SER A 333 -4.55 15.26 -7.44
CA SER A 333 -5.99 15.39 -7.77
C SER A 333 -6.88 15.23 -6.52
N ALA A 334 -6.49 14.40 -5.55
CA ALA A 334 -7.18 14.29 -4.28
C ALA A 334 -6.63 15.23 -3.19
N ASN A 335 -5.66 16.07 -3.52
CA ASN A 335 -5.05 17.06 -2.62
C ASN A 335 -4.44 16.44 -1.34
N LEU A 336 -3.76 15.30 -1.45
CA LEU A 336 -3.09 14.68 -0.29
C LEU A 336 -1.96 15.55 0.27
N LEU A 337 -1.36 16.42 -0.53
CA LEU A 337 -0.27 17.31 -0.09
C LEU A 337 -0.77 18.59 0.60
N GLU A 338 -2.07 18.86 0.55
CA GLU A 338 -2.71 20.03 1.16
C GLU A 338 -3.24 19.68 2.55
N PHE A 339 -2.33 19.60 3.51
CA PHE A 339 -2.67 19.27 4.90
C PHE A 339 -3.22 20.47 5.66
N HIS A 340 -4.18 20.19 6.55
CA HIS A 340 -4.86 21.19 7.37
C HIS A 340 -4.31 21.26 8.79
N SER A 341 -3.39 20.38 9.14
CA SER A 341 -2.78 20.30 10.47
C SER A 341 -1.27 20.07 10.37
N LYS A 342 -0.59 20.35 11.50
CA LYS A 342 0.82 20.05 11.71
C LYS A 342 1.04 18.94 12.75
N LYS A 343 -0.03 18.46 13.39
CA LYS A 343 0.03 17.36 14.38
C LYS A 343 0.05 16.02 13.68
N ILE A 344 0.99 15.15 14.05
CA ILE A 344 1.20 13.81 13.47
C ILE A 344 -0.11 13.03 13.40
N GLU A 345 -0.87 12.98 14.50
CA GLU A 345 -2.13 12.25 14.56
C GLU A 345 -3.15 12.74 13.53
N PHE A 346 -3.28 14.06 13.35
CA PHE A 346 -4.21 14.63 12.38
C PHE A 346 -3.72 14.43 10.95
N LEU A 347 -2.41 14.52 10.71
CA LEU A 347 -1.81 14.23 9.43
C LEU A 347 -2.09 12.77 9.01
N GLN A 348 -1.95 11.82 9.93
CA GLN A 348 -2.29 10.43 9.67
C GLN A 348 -3.79 10.22 9.39
N GLN A 349 -4.67 10.89 10.15
CA GLN A 349 -6.11 10.88 9.87
C GLN A 349 -6.42 11.41 8.48
N GLU A 350 -5.78 12.50 8.06
CA GLU A 350 -5.95 13.09 6.72
C GLU A 350 -5.44 12.16 5.60
N ILE A 351 -4.31 11.47 5.79
CA ILE A 351 -3.80 10.50 4.80
C ILE A 351 -4.82 9.37 4.60
N TRP A 352 -5.31 8.75 5.68
CA TRP A 352 -6.33 7.70 5.60
C TRP A 352 -7.63 8.21 4.98
N ALA A 353 -8.05 9.41 5.34
CA ALA A 353 -9.25 10.05 4.78
C ALA A 353 -9.14 10.24 3.26
N LYS A 354 -7.97 10.66 2.75
CA LYS A 354 -7.71 10.80 1.32
C LYS A 354 -7.70 9.46 0.60
N MET A 355 -7.20 8.40 1.22
CA MET A 355 -7.27 7.05 0.66
C MET A 355 -8.71 6.53 0.57
N ILE A 356 -9.54 6.80 1.59
CA ILE A 356 -10.98 6.50 1.55
C ILE A 356 -11.66 7.27 0.41
N PHE A 357 -11.38 8.56 0.29
CA PHE A 357 -11.94 9.40 -0.78
C PHE A 357 -11.51 8.92 -2.16
N TYR A 358 -10.23 8.55 -2.34
CA TYR A 358 -9.71 7.97 -3.57
C TYR A 358 -10.48 6.70 -3.95
N ASN A 359 -10.56 5.72 -3.03
CA ASN A 359 -11.25 4.46 -3.28
C ASN A 359 -12.76 4.67 -3.57
N PHE A 360 -13.40 5.61 -2.88
CA PHE A 360 -14.79 5.98 -3.13
C PHE A 360 -14.99 6.50 -4.56
N THR A 361 -14.14 7.42 -4.99
CA THR A 361 -14.23 8.04 -6.33
C THR A 361 -13.89 7.07 -7.43
N THR A 362 -12.80 6.29 -7.29
CA THR A 362 -12.38 5.30 -8.29
C THR A 362 -13.38 4.17 -8.45
N THR A 363 -14.03 3.71 -7.37
CA THR A 363 -15.10 2.72 -7.45
C THR A 363 -16.24 3.19 -8.36
N ILE A 364 -16.61 4.47 -8.30
CA ILE A 364 -17.66 5.03 -9.15
C ILE A 364 -17.18 5.20 -10.59
N THR A 365 -15.99 5.75 -10.78
CA THR A 365 -15.44 6.06 -12.12
C THR A 365 -15.11 4.80 -12.92
N GLN A 366 -14.60 3.76 -12.28
CA GLN A 366 -14.36 2.45 -12.91
C GLN A 366 -15.65 1.80 -13.44
N HIS A 367 -16.75 1.95 -12.72
CA HIS A 367 -18.04 1.45 -13.20
C HIS A 367 -18.53 2.21 -14.44
N LEU A 368 -18.30 3.53 -14.51
CA LEU A 368 -18.67 4.35 -15.65
C LEU A 368 -17.84 4.02 -16.89
N ARG A 369 -16.52 3.83 -16.74
CA ARG A 369 -15.62 3.39 -17.83
C ARG A 369 -16.05 2.05 -18.39
N TYR A 370 -16.32 1.08 -17.53
CA TYR A 370 -16.77 -0.25 -17.95
C TYR A 370 -18.08 -0.24 -18.75
N LYS A 371 -19.01 0.68 -18.43
CA LYS A 371 -20.24 0.83 -19.22
C LYS A 371 -19.98 1.42 -20.59
N ARG A 372 -19.09 2.42 -20.67
CA ARG A 372 -18.73 3.06 -21.95
C ARG A 372 -18.06 2.08 -22.90
N ASP A 373 -17.17 1.21 -22.39
CA ASP A 373 -16.42 0.25 -23.21
C ASP A 373 -17.26 -0.94 -23.67
N ARG A 374 -18.50 -1.08 -23.21
CA ARG A 374 -19.47 -2.13 -23.60
C ARG A 374 -20.68 -1.61 -24.40
N GLY A 375 -20.87 -0.31 -24.51
CA GLY A 375 -21.91 0.32 -25.32
C GLY A 375 -21.32 0.96 -26.55
#